data_d3646a1c94206378b8dcefee703a3ff2
#
_entry.id   d3646a1c94206378b8dcefee703a3ff2
#
_cell.length_a   1.000
_cell.length_b   1.000
_cell.length_c   1.000
_cell.angle_alpha   90.00
_cell.angle_beta   90.00
_cell.angle_gamma   90.00
#
_symmetry.space_group_name_H-M   'P 1'
#
loop_
_entity.id
_entity.type
_entity.pdbx_description
1 polymer ?
#
loop_
_entity_poly.entity_id
_entity_poly.type
_entity_poly.pdbx_seq_one_letter_code
_entity_poly.pdbx_strand_id
1 'polypeptide(L)'
;MSKKLSLVLFLGVINFSFAQTKSLQPTTGLNFPFVDLVNSTGGGIVFPLQLLFILTIITLSPAFLVLMTSFLRIAIVLDFIRRALSLQQSPPNQLIMGLALFLTLFTMWPTFNIIYKDAYVPLKDSKIGFNEFYDRGIAPLRNFMYKQMSNSKHEEIRLFMSISNYSRPKNFSEVPTHVLIASFVLHELKVAFKMGILIFLPFIVIDIIVAAVLMAMGMIMLPPVMISLPFKLMLFVMVDGWTLITSGLVKSFM
;
A
#
# COMPACT_ATOMS: atom_id res chain seq x y z
N MET A 1 -13.17 -9.84 -24.83
CA MET A 1 -12.41 -8.57 -24.94
C MET A 1 -11.86 -8.09 -23.60
N SER A 2 -12.11 -8.77 -22.48
CA SER A 2 -11.68 -8.36 -21.11
C SER A 2 -10.25 -8.75 -20.69
N LYS A 3 -9.65 -9.77 -21.31
CA LYS A 3 -8.31 -10.27 -20.94
C LYS A 3 -7.13 -9.38 -21.36
N LYS A 4 -7.30 -8.55 -22.40
CA LYS A 4 -6.22 -7.69 -22.92
C LYS A 4 -6.00 -6.40 -22.11
N LEU A 5 -7.02 -5.89 -21.43
CA LEU A 5 -6.91 -4.66 -20.63
C LEU A 5 -6.21 -4.90 -19.30
N SER A 6 -6.40 -6.08 -18.70
CA SER A 6 -5.71 -6.51 -17.48
C SER A 6 -4.20 -6.65 -17.67
N LEU A 7 -3.77 -7.11 -18.84
CA LEU A 7 -2.35 -7.32 -19.16
C LEU A 7 -1.60 -6.00 -19.37
N VAL A 8 -2.25 -4.99 -19.96
CA VAL A 8 -1.64 -3.67 -20.23
C VAL A 8 -1.41 -2.88 -18.93
N LEU A 9 -2.33 -2.96 -17.96
CA LEU A 9 -2.15 -2.34 -16.65
C LEU A 9 -1.06 -3.05 -15.83
N PHE A 10 -0.94 -4.37 -15.95
CA PHE A 10 0.08 -5.15 -15.26
C PHE A 10 1.50 -4.90 -15.83
N LEU A 11 1.63 -4.77 -17.15
CA LEU A 11 2.90 -4.47 -17.81
C LEU A 11 3.35 -3.01 -17.62
N GLY A 12 2.43 -2.06 -17.48
CA GLY A 12 2.74 -0.66 -17.20
C GLY A 12 3.37 -0.45 -15.83
N VAL A 13 2.97 -1.22 -14.82
CA VAL A 13 3.51 -1.14 -13.45
C VAL A 13 4.91 -1.79 -13.34
N ILE A 14 5.17 -2.85 -14.12
CA ILE A 14 6.45 -3.58 -14.09
C ILE A 14 7.58 -2.78 -14.76
N ASN A 15 7.29 -2.00 -15.81
CA ASN A 15 8.31 -1.23 -16.50
C ASN A 15 8.84 0.00 -15.71
N PHE A 16 8.14 0.43 -14.66
CA PHE A 16 8.57 1.57 -13.84
C PHE A 16 9.70 1.24 -12.85
N SER A 17 9.95 -0.05 -12.57
CA SER A 17 10.94 -0.48 -11.56
C SER A 17 12.35 -0.76 -12.12
N PHE A 18 12.56 -0.74 -13.43
CA PHE A 18 13.83 -1.15 -14.03
C PHE A 18 14.68 -0.02 -14.63
N ALA A 19 14.34 1.25 -14.43
CA ALA A 19 15.20 2.35 -14.82
C ALA A 19 16.28 2.62 -13.75
N GLN A 20 17.23 1.68 -13.59
CA GLN A 20 18.46 1.94 -12.85
C GLN A 20 19.43 2.79 -13.68
N THR A 21 19.68 3.96 -13.18
CA THR A 21 20.90 4.78 -13.26
C THR A 21 22.02 4.24 -14.15
N LYS A 22 22.02 4.68 -15.40
CA LYS A 22 23.23 4.84 -16.19
C LYS A 22 23.72 6.27 -15.97
N SER A 23 24.91 6.43 -15.41
CA SER A 23 25.58 7.72 -15.24
C SER A 23 25.65 8.45 -16.57
N LEU A 24 24.82 9.48 -16.74
CA LEU A 24 24.85 10.38 -17.86
C LEU A 24 25.94 11.43 -17.59
N GLN A 25 26.98 11.41 -18.39
CA GLN A 25 27.92 12.54 -18.51
C GLN A 25 27.15 13.77 -19.04
N PRO A 26 27.50 15.00 -18.62
CA PRO A 26 26.84 16.20 -19.07
C PRO A 26 27.22 16.47 -20.53
N THR A 27 26.39 16.04 -21.46
CA THR A 27 26.44 16.53 -22.84
C THR A 27 25.55 17.77 -22.92
N THR A 28 26.23 18.88 -23.27
CA THR A 28 25.66 20.15 -23.64
C THR A 28 24.47 20.00 -24.58
N GLY A 29 23.32 20.60 -24.19
CA GLY A 29 22.16 20.80 -25.07
C GLY A 29 21.20 19.62 -25.11
N LEU A 30 20.51 19.37 -24.02
CA LEU A 30 19.27 18.56 -24.04
C LEU A 30 18.15 19.41 -24.68
N ASN A 31 18.10 19.40 -26.00
CA ASN A 31 16.88 19.77 -26.72
C ASN A 31 15.86 18.66 -26.48
N PHE A 32 15.06 18.82 -25.43
CA PHE A 32 13.87 18.02 -25.29
C PHE A 32 12.92 18.42 -26.41
N PRO A 33 12.50 17.50 -27.31
CA PRO A 33 11.53 17.78 -28.37
C PRO A 33 10.22 18.36 -27.81
N PHE A 34 10.04 18.28 -26.52
CA PHE A 34 8.95 18.81 -25.73
C PHE A 34 9.05 20.36 -25.55
N VAL A 35 10.25 20.93 -25.44
CA VAL A 35 10.44 22.38 -25.30
C VAL A 35 10.05 23.08 -26.60
N ASP A 36 10.32 22.45 -27.75
CA ASP A 36 9.95 22.98 -29.07
C ASP A 36 8.43 22.89 -29.30
N LEU A 37 7.77 21.87 -28.77
CA LEU A 37 6.29 21.75 -28.81
C LEU A 37 5.60 22.82 -27.95
N VAL A 38 6.18 23.17 -26.83
CA VAL A 38 5.68 24.22 -25.92
C VAL A 38 5.84 25.61 -26.53
N ASN A 39 6.92 25.84 -27.26
CA ASN A 39 7.21 27.14 -27.89
C ASN A 39 6.42 27.34 -29.20
N SER A 40 6.05 26.24 -29.90
CA SER A 40 5.33 26.32 -31.18
C SER A 40 3.81 26.50 -31.03
N THR A 41 3.25 26.18 -29.86
CA THR A 41 1.83 26.38 -29.57
C THR A 41 1.69 27.72 -28.84
N GLY A 42 1.19 28.77 -29.50
CA GLY A 42 1.07 30.13 -29.00
C GLY A 42 0.19 30.36 -27.76
N GLY A 43 0.18 29.40 -26.86
CA GLY A 43 -0.46 29.46 -25.55
C GLY A 43 0.59 29.76 -24.48
N GLY A 44 0.60 30.97 -23.97
CA GLY A 44 1.53 31.46 -22.95
C GLY A 44 1.77 30.49 -21.78
N ILE A 45 2.31 30.97 -20.68
CA ILE A 45 2.71 30.23 -19.45
C ILE A 45 1.67 29.19 -18.94
N VAL A 46 0.41 29.29 -19.37
CA VAL A 46 -0.71 28.43 -18.92
C VAL A 46 -0.52 26.97 -19.35
N PHE A 47 -0.10 26.69 -20.59
CA PHE A 47 0.02 25.31 -21.10
C PHE A 47 1.18 24.54 -20.42
N PRO A 48 2.41 25.11 -20.26
CA PRO A 48 3.45 24.45 -19.48
C PRO A 48 3.07 24.18 -18.03
N LEU A 49 2.37 25.10 -17.38
CA LEU A 49 1.87 24.93 -16.02
C LEU A 49 0.83 23.81 -15.92
N GLN A 50 -0.11 23.74 -16.87
CA GLN A 50 -1.12 22.68 -16.92
C GLN A 50 -0.47 21.31 -17.10
N LEU A 51 0.54 21.21 -17.95
CA LEU A 51 1.26 19.98 -18.21
C LEU A 51 2.11 19.56 -17.01
N LEU A 52 2.80 20.51 -16.35
CA LEU A 52 3.51 20.27 -15.09
C LEU A 52 2.54 19.75 -14.02
N PHE A 53 1.35 20.33 -13.92
CA PHE A 53 0.33 19.91 -12.96
C PHE A 53 -0.16 18.49 -13.24
N ILE A 54 -0.45 18.16 -14.50
CA ILE A 54 -0.84 16.79 -14.92
C ILE A 54 0.28 15.79 -14.60
N LEU A 55 1.53 16.12 -14.93
CA LEU A 55 2.68 15.27 -14.63
C LEU A 55 2.82 15.04 -13.13
N THR A 56 2.64 16.08 -12.32
CA THR A 56 2.69 15.99 -10.86
C THR A 56 1.58 15.06 -10.33
N ILE A 57 0.36 15.17 -10.85
CA ILE A 57 -0.74 14.27 -10.46
C ILE A 57 -0.41 12.82 -10.82
N ILE A 58 0.10 12.57 -12.02
CA ILE A 58 0.45 11.22 -12.47
C ILE A 58 1.56 10.62 -11.60
N THR A 59 2.58 11.40 -11.24
CA THR A 59 3.69 10.92 -10.39
C THR A 59 3.27 10.66 -8.95
N LEU A 60 2.31 11.41 -8.40
CA LEU A 60 1.78 11.22 -7.06
C LEU A 60 0.66 10.17 -6.99
N SER A 61 0.05 9.81 -8.12
CA SER A 61 -1.08 8.86 -8.20
C SER A 61 -0.79 7.51 -7.51
N PRO A 62 0.38 6.85 -7.71
CA PRO A 62 0.68 5.60 -7.03
C PRO A 62 0.68 5.72 -5.50
N ALA A 63 1.16 6.83 -4.96
CA ALA A 63 1.16 7.06 -3.52
C ALA A 63 -0.27 7.15 -2.95
N PHE A 64 -1.16 7.84 -3.62
CA PHE A 64 -2.57 7.91 -3.21
C PHE A 64 -3.24 6.53 -3.25
N LEU A 65 -2.99 5.73 -4.29
CA LEU A 65 -3.54 4.38 -4.39
C LEU A 65 -3.06 3.50 -3.24
N VAL A 66 -1.78 3.55 -2.89
CA VAL A 66 -1.20 2.82 -1.76
C VAL A 66 -1.85 3.23 -0.44
N LEU A 67 -2.05 4.54 -0.22
CA LEU A 67 -2.58 5.08 1.04
C LEU A 67 -4.09 4.87 1.20
N MET A 68 -4.85 4.65 0.11
CA MET A 68 -6.31 4.47 0.14
C MET A 68 -6.76 3.01 0.01
N THR A 69 -5.83 2.06 -0.02
CA THR A 69 -6.11 0.64 -0.21
C THR A 69 -5.60 -0.21 0.96
N SER A 70 -5.84 -1.52 0.89
CA SER A 70 -5.33 -2.50 1.87
C SER A 70 -3.80 -2.69 1.83
N PHE A 71 -3.09 -2.07 0.89
CA PHE A 71 -1.67 -2.27 0.66
C PHE A 71 -0.81 -1.99 1.89
N LEU A 72 -1.10 -0.90 2.60
CA LEU A 72 -0.29 -0.45 3.74
C LEU A 72 -0.22 -1.52 4.85
N ARG A 73 -1.39 -2.06 5.27
CA ARG A 73 -1.45 -3.11 6.29
C ARG A 73 -0.74 -4.36 5.83
N ILE A 74 -1.02 -4.82 4.61
CA ILE A 74 -0.46 -6.05 4.06
C ILE A 74 1.06 -5.95 3.95
N ALA A 75 1.59 -4.86 3.41
CA ALA A 75 3.03 -4.65 3.24
C ALA A 75 3.77 -4.64 4.59
N ILE A 76 3.24 -3.93 5.58
CA ILE A 76 3.84 -3.84 6.92
C ILE A 76 3.82 -5.21 7.60
N VAL A 77 2.70 -5.94 7.59
CA VAL A 77 2.61 -7.25 8.23
C VAL A 77 3.54 -8.27 7.58
N LEU A 78 3.64 -8.29 6.24
CA LEU A 78 4.58 -9.16 5.54
C LEU A 78 6.05 -8.82 5.87
N ASP A 79 6.38 -7.55 6.05
CA ASP A 79 7.73 -7.15 6.51
C ASP A 79 8.00 -7.60 7.95
N PHE A 80 7.00 -7.52 8.84
CA PHE A 80 7.11 -8.05 10.20
C PHE A 80 7.39 -9.56 10.22
N ILE A 81 6.77 -10.35 9.34
CA ILE A 81 7.03 -11.81 9.24
C ILE A 81 8.49 -12.08 8.89
N ARG A 82 9.02 -11.40 7.88
CA ARG A 82 10.42 -11.53 7.47
C ARG A 82 11.37 -11.24 8.64
N ARG A 83 11.10 -10.17 9.37
CA ARG A 83 11.89 -9.78 10.56
C ARG A 83 11.73 -10.77 11.70
N ALA A 84 10.53 -11.27 11.98
CA ALA A 84 10.25 -12.25 13.02
C ALA A 84 11.02 -13.55 12.81
N LEU A 85 11.15 -13.99 11.56
CA LEU A 85 11.95 -15.15 11.17
C LEU A 85 13.46 -14.88 11.18
N SER A 86 13.91 -13.67 11.57
CA SER A 86 15.32 -13.27 11.57
C SER A 86 15.99 -13.34 10.18
N LEU A 87 15.20 -13.29 9.12
CA LEU A 87 15.69 -13.30 7.73
C LEU A 87 16.10 -11.89 7.31
N GLN A 88 17.42 -11.64 7.21
CA GLN A 88 17.95 -10.30 6.94
C GLN A 88 17.65 -9.82 5.52
N GLN A 89 17.76 -10.68 4.50
CA GLN A 89 17.63 -10.31 3.09
C GLN A 89 16.79 -11.28 2.25
N SER A 90 16.30 -12.37 2.82
CA SER A 90 15.47 -13.37 2.14
C SER A 90 14.09 -13.46 2.79
N PRO A 91 12.98 -13.42 2.02
CA PRO A 91 12.89 -13.10 0.61
C PRO A 91 13.25 -11.64 0.29
N PRO A 92 13.71 -11.33 -0.94
CA PRO A 92 14.01 -9.96 -1.36
C PRO A 92 12.82 -9.03 -1.18
N ASN A 93 13.08 -7.75 -0.88
CA ASN A 93 12.03 -6.75 -0.64
C ASN A 93 11.04 -6.63 -1.80
N GLN A 94 11.52 -6.81 -3.04
CA GLN A 94 10.69 -6.77 -4.24
C GLN A 94 9.63 -7.89 -4.26
N LEU A 95 9.97 -9.10 -3.78
CA LEU A 95 9.01 -10.21 -3.68
C LEU A 95 7.94 -9.92 -2.62
N ILE A 96 8.31 -9.39 -1.47
CA ILE A 96 7.38 -8.98 -0.41
C ILE A 96 6.41 -7.91 -0.92
N MET A 97 6.94 -6.88 -1.59
CA MET A 97 6.12 -5.82 -2.16
C MET A 97 5.23 -6.32 -3.30
N GLY A 98 5.73 -7.23 -4.15
CA GLY A 98 4.94 -7.88 -5.19
C GLY A 98 3.79 -8.70 -4.62
N LEU A 99 4.05 -9.49 -3.57
CA LEU A 99 3.02 -10.26 -2.87
C LEU A 99 1.99 -9.33 -2.19
N ALA A 100 2.45 -8.26 -1.54
CA ALA A 100 1.57 -7.25 -0.96
C ALA A 100 0.65 -6.62 -2.00
N LEU A 101 1.19 -6.26 -3.18
CA LEU A 101 0.41 -5.71 -4.27
C LEU A 101 -0.63 -6.72 -4.78
N PHE A 102 -0.25 -7.98 -4.97
CA PHE A 102 -1.15 -9.03 -5.44
C PHE A 102 -2.31 -9.27 -4.46
N LEU A 103 -2.01 -9.37 -3.17
CA LEU A 103 -3.01 -9.52 -2.12
C LEU A 103 -3.92 -8.27 -2.03
N THR A 104 -3.37 -7.08 -2.26
CA THR A 104 -4.15 -5.84 -2.33
C THR A 104 -5.15 -5.87 -3.48
N LEU A 105 -4.71 -6.26 -4.67
CA LEU A 105 -5.61 -6.40 -5.81
C LEU A 105 -6.72 -7.40 -5.54
N PHE A 106 -6.39 -8.51 -4.87
CA PHE A 106 -7.35 -9.53 -4.50
C PHE A 106 -8.39 -8.99 -3.50
N THR A 107 -7.96 -8.36 -2.41
CA THR A 107 -8.85 -7.81 -1.37
C THR A 107 -9.69 -6.64 -1.85
N MET A 108 -9.13 -5.80 -2.73
CA MET A 108 -9.79 -4.61 -3.27
C MET A 108 -10.63 -4.90 -4.53
N TRP A 109 -10.60 -6.14 -5.04
CA TRP A 109 -11.33 -6.52 -6.24
C TRP A 109 -12.82 -6.13 -6.25
N PRO A 110 -13.60 -6.36 -5.16
CA PRO A 110 -14.99 -5.93 -5.10
C PRO A 110 -15.15 -4.42 -5.26
N THR A 111 -14.31 -3.63 -4.59
CA THR A 111 -14.33 -2.17 -4.67
C THR A 111 -13.98 -1.67 -6.07
N PHE A 112 -12.95 -2.22 -6.71
CA PHE A 112 -12.58 -1.88 -8.08
C PHE A 112 -13.66 -2.26 -9.10
N ASN A 113 -14.36 -3.37 -8.89
CA ASN A 113 -15.45 -3.78 -9.76
C ASN A 113 -16.64 -2.81 -9.69
N ILE A 114 -16.95 -2.27 -8.51
CA ILE A 114 -17.97 -1.22 -8.33
C ILE A 114 -17.54 0.04 -9.08
N ILE A 115 -16.30 0.51 -8.90
CA ILE A 115 -15.77 1.69 -9.61
C ILE A 115 -15.85 1.50 -11.12
N TYR A 116 -15.47 0.32 -11.61
CA TYR A 116 -15.54 0.01 -13.03
C TYR A 116 -16.97 0.09 -13.58
N LYS A 117 -17.95 -0.50 -12.88
CA LYS A 117 -19.34 -0.56 -13.34
C LYS A 117 -20.07 0.78 -13.19
N ASP A 118 -19.89 1.47 -12.06
CA ASP A 118 -20.71 2.62 -11.69
C ASP A 118 -20.10 3.96 -12.11
N ALA A 119 -18.78 3.99 -12.37
CA ALA A 119 -18.08 5.20 -12.80
C ALA A 119 -17.51 5.06 -14.22
N TYR A 120 -16.65 4.05 -14.46
CA TYR A 120 -15.93 3.95 -15.73
C TYR A 120 -16.84 3.62 -16.93
N VAL A 121 -17.73 2.64 -16.79
CA VAL A 121 -18.62 2.22 -17.90
C VAL A 121 -19.57 3.34 -18.29
N PRO A 122 -20.27 4.04 -17.35
CA PRO A 122 -21.14 5.16 -17.71
C PRO A 122 -20.37 6.35 -18.33
N LEU A 123 -19.15 6.62 -17.92
CA LEU A 123 -18.30 7.63 -18.55
C LEU A 123 -17.96 7.24 -19.99
N LYS A 124 -17.55 6.00 -20.23
CA LYS A 124 -17.25 5.47 -21.56
C LYS A 124 -18.45 5.55 -22.50
N ASP A 125 -19.64 5.29 -21.97
CA ASP A 125 -20.90 5.37 -22.70
C ASP A 125 -21.41 6.82 -22.84
N SER A 126 -20.65 7.83 -22.42
CA SER A 126 -21.00 9.25 -22.42
C SER A 126 -22.30 9.57 -21.67
N LYS A 127 -22.70 8.74 -20.70
CA LYS A 127 -23.90 8.91 -19.88
C LYS A 127 -23.71 9.87 -18.73
N ILE A 128 -22.45 10.07 -18.28
CA ILE A 128 -22.08 10.91 -17.15
C ILE A 128 -20.92 11.84 -17.54
N GLY A 129 -20.87 13.02 -16.90
CA GLY A 129 -19.76 13.96 -17.05
C GLY A 129 -18.59 13.62 -16.11
N PHE A 130 -17.46 14.35 -16.29
CA PHE A 130 -16.24 14.11 -15.51
C PHE A 130 -16.43 14.32 -14.00
N ASN A 131 -17.21 15.31 -13.58
CA ASN A 131 -17.48 15.55 -12.15
C ASN A 131 -18.23 14.37 -11.52
N GLU A 132 -19.23 13.87 -12.21
CA GLU A 132 -20.00 12.71 -11.74
C GLU A 132 -19.18 11.42 -11.74
N PHE A 133 -18.29 11.25 -12.72
CA PHE A 133 -17.32 10.17 -12.74
C PHE A 133 -16.41 10.21 -11.51
N TYR A 134 -15.90 11.39 -11.14
CA TYR A 134 -15.08 11.55 -9.94
C TYR A 134 -15.85 11.16 -8.68
N ASP A 135 -17.06 11.69 -8.50
CA ASP A 135 -17.89 11.43 -7.33
C ASP A 135 -18.25 9.95 -7.20
N ARG A 136 -18.66 9.31 -8.30
CA ARG A 136 -18.98 7.87 -8.34
C ARG A 136 -17.75 6.99 -8.17
N GLY A 137 -16.57 7.44 -8.61
CA GLY A 137 -15.32 6.72 -8.49
C GLY A 137 -14.74 6.76 -7.08
N ILE A 138 -14.82 7.91 -6.40
CA ILE A 138 -14.27 8.07 -5.05
C ILE A 138 -15.17 7.43 -3.97
N ALA A 139 -16.49 7.39 -4.17
CA ALA A 139 -17.44 6.92 -3.19
C ALA A 139 -17.18 5.47 -2.71
N PRO A 140 -16.89 4.47 -3.56
CA PRO A 140 -16.56 3.12 -3.12
C PRO A 140 -15.28 3.04 -2.28
N LEU A 141 -14.26 3.86 -2.61
CA LEU A 141 -13.01 3.94 -1.83
C LEU A 141 -13.27 4.57 -0.46
N ARG A 142 -14.07 5.64 -0.40
CA ARG A 142 -14.47 6.26 0.88
C ARG A 142 -15.22 5.26 1.75
N ASN A 143 -16.17 4.51 1.18
CA ASN A 143 -16.92 3.48 1.89
C ASN A 143 -16.02 2.36 2.41
N PHE A 144 -15.06 1.91 1.61
CA PHE A 144 -14.06 0.94 2.04
C PHE A 144 -13.26 1.44 3.25
N MET A 145 -12.66 2.63 3.17
CA MET A 145 -11.88 3.22 4.26
C MET A 145 -12.71 3.37 5.54
N TYR A 146 -13.93 3.87 5.42
CA TYR A 146 -14.82 4.06 6.57
C TYR A 146 -15.21 2.75 7.23
N LYS A 147 -15.55 1.72 6.43
CA LYS A 147 -15.90 0.38 6.92
C LYS A 147 -14.77 -0.26 7.70
N GLN A 148 -13.51 -0.11 7.24
CA GLN A 148 -12.34 -0.66 7.94
C GLN A 148 -12.14 -0.06 9.34
N MET A 149 -12.53 1.19 9.56
CA MET A 149 -12.41 1.87 10.87
C MET A 149 -13.60 1.61 11.80
N SER A 150 -14.60 0.81 11.41
CA SER A 150 -15.79 0.57 12.24
C SER A 150 -15.46 -0.06 13.59
N ASN A 151 -14.47 -0.95 13.65
CA ASN A 151 -14.06 -1.64 14.87
C ASN A 151 -13.43 -0.69 15.91
N SER A 152 -12.83 0.43 15.50
CA SER A 152 -12.28 1.46 16.39
C SER A 152 -13.31 2.51 16.81
N LYS A 153 -14.59 2.30 16.50
CA LYS A 153 -15.65 3.31 16.69
C LYS A 153 -15.30 4.66 16.07
N HIS A 154 -14.52 4.64 15.00
CA HIS A 154 -14.06 5.82 14.26
C HIS A 154 -13.27 6.85 15.12
N GLU A 155 -12.46 6.37 16.07
CA GLU A 155 -11.67 7.24 16.96
C GLU A 155 -10.67 8.09 16.17
N GLU A 156 -10.05 7.51 15.13
CA GLU A 156 -9.10 8.21 14.28
C GLU A 156 -9.76 9.36 13.50
N ILE A 157 -11.00 9.18 13.03
CA ILE A 157 -11.76 10.25 12.36
C ILE A 157 -12.02 11.38 13.36
N ARG A 158 -12.45 11.06 14.59
CA ARG A 158 -12.69 12.07 15.62
C ARG A 158 -11.44 12.84 15.97
N LEU A 159 -10.30 12.16 16.05
CA LEU A 159 -9.00 12.79 16.30
C LEU A 159 -8.68 13.83 15.21
N PHE A 160 -8.70 13.42 13.92
CA PHE A 160 -8.33 14.33 12.84
C PHE A 160 -9.37 15.45 12.61
N MET A 161 -10.66 15.21 12.84
CA MET A 161 -11.68 16.25 12.82
C MET A 161 -11.42 17.32 13.89
N SER A 162 -11.04 16.89 15.12
CA SER A 162 -10.74 17.84 16.20
C SER A 162 -9.48 18.65 15.94
N ILE A 163 -8.44 18.04 15.38
CA ILE A 163 -7.18 18.72 15.02
C ILE A 163 -7.42 19.75 13.90
N SER A 164 -8.30 19.43 12.97
CA SER A 164 -8.63 20.33 11.84
C SER A 164 -9.72 21.34 12.15
N ASN A 165 -10.15 21.49 13.41
CA ASN A 165 -11.21 22.38 13.87
C ASN A 165 -12.56 22.19 13.16
N TYR A 166 -12.83 20.98 12.65
CA TYR A 166 -14.14 20.62 12.12
C TYR A 166 -15.09 20.21 13.26
N SER A 167 -16.36 20.57 13.12
CA SER A 167 -17.41 20.08 14.02
C SER A 167 -17.54 18.56 13.92
N ARG A 168 -18.03 17.91 14.98
CA ARG A 168 -18.28 16.46 14.96
C ARG A 168 -19.23 16.09 13.82
N PRO A 169 -18.86 15.20 12.91
CA PRO A 169 -19.73 14.79 11.83
C PRO A 169 -20.91 13.99 12.39
N LYS A 170 -22.11 14.31 11.94
CA LYS A 170 -23.32 13.56 12.27
C LYS A 170 -23.45 12.34 11.35
N ASN A 171 -23.00 12.48 10.11
CA ASN A 171 -23.09 11.46 9.08
C ASN A 171 -21.74 11.26 8.39
N PHE A 172 -21.55 10.09 7.77
CA PHE A 172 -20.37 9.77 6.97
C PHE A 172 -20.10 10.77 5.83
N SER A 173 -21.16 11.29 5.20
CA SER A 173 -21.04 12.25 4.09
C SER A 173 -20.38 13.57 4.50
N GLU A 174 -20.47 13.96 5.78
CA GLU A 174 -19.88 15.18 6.31
C GLU A 174 -18.36 15.07 6.55
N VAL A 175 -17.79 13.87 6.52
CA VAL A 175 -16.36 13.67 6.73
C VAL A 175 -15.59 14.07 5.48
N PRO A 176 -14.70 15.09 5.53
CA PRO A 176 -13.87 15.46 4.39
C PRO A 176 -12.96 14.32 3.96
N THR A 177 -12.74 14.16 2.64
CA THR A 177 -11.95 13.04 2.11
C THR A 177 -10.51 13.03 2.62
N HIS A 178 -9.87 14.19 2.76
CA HIS A 178 -8.50 14.30 3.29
C HIS A 178 -8.40 13.85 4.76
N VAL A 179 -9.42 14.17 5.58
CA VAL A 179 -9.51 13.70 6.98
C VAL A 179 -9.71 12.18 7.01
N LEU A 180 -10.57 11.67 6.13
CA LEU A 180 -10.84 10.23 6.05
C LEU A 180 -9.57 9.45 5.66
N ILE A 181 -8.81 9.93 4.68
CA ILE A 181 -7.54 9.29 4.25
C ILE A 181 -6.52 9.30 5.40
N ALA A 182 -6.31 10.44 6.05
CA ALA A 182 -5.36 10.53 7.16
C ALA A 182 -5.75 9.60 8.33
N SER A 183 -7.04 9.54 8.64
CA SER A 183 -7.59 8.66 9.68
C SER A 183 -7.42 7.19 9.33
N PHE A 184 -7.68 6.83 8.08
CA PHE A 184 -7.52 5.47 7.58
C PHE A 184 -6.07 5.02 7.62
N VAL A 185 -5.12 5.84 7.16
CA VAL A 185 -3.68 5.53 7.23
C VAL A 185 -3.24 5.27 8.67
N LEU A 186 -3.64 6.12 9.61
CA LEU A 186 -3.31 5.93 11.03
C LEU A 186 -3.94 4.64 11.58
N HIS A 187 -5.19 4.35 11.22
CA HIS A 187 -5.87 3.11 11.61
C HIS A 187 -5.14 1.88 11.06
N GLU A 188 -4.81 1.87 9.76
CA GLU A 188 -4.10 0.77 9.11
C GLU A 188 -2.74 0.52 9.75
N LEU A 189 -2.00 1.58 10.09
CA LEU A 189 -0.74 1.48 10.84
C LEU A 189 -0.95 0.80 12.20
N LYS A 190 -1.91 1.26 13.00
CA LYS A 190 -2.21 0.67 14.32
C LYS A 190 -2.54 -0.81 14.20
N VAL A 191 -3.40 -1.18 13.26
CA VAL A 191 -3.80 -2.58 13.04
C VAL A 191 -2.63 -3.42 12.55
N ALA A 192 -1.84 -2.91 11.60
CA ALA A 192 -0.67 -3.61 11.07
C ALA A 192 0.37 -3.87 12.17
N PHE A 193 0.67 -2.88 13.01
CA PHE A 193 1.58 -3.05 14.14
C PHE A 193 1.05 -4.04 15.18
N LYS A 194 -0.26 -3.98 15.50
CA LYS A 194 -0.88 -4.95 16.40
C LYS A 194 -0.76 -6.37 15.88
N MET A 195 -1.06 -6.61 14.60
CA MET A 195 -0.89 -7.91 13.96
C MET A 195 0.58 -8.34 13.93
N GLY A 196 1.48 -7.43 13.56
CA GLY A 196 2.92 -7.69 13.51
C GLY A 196 3.48 -8.13 14.85
N ILE A 197 3.11 -7.46 15.95
CA ILE A 197 3.53 -7.83 17.30
C ILE A 197 3.01 -9.23 17.67
N LEU A 198 1.75 -9.53 17.39
CA LEU A 198 1.18 -10.85 17.68
C LEU A 198 1.91 -11.98 16.90
N ILE A 199 2.29 -11.72 15.67
CA ILE A 199 3.08 -12.67 14.85
C ILE A 199 4.49 -12.82 15.43
N PHE A 200 5.07 -11.76 15.98
CA PHE A 200 6.43 -11.77 16.52
C PHE A 200 6.55 -12.59 17.83
N LEU A 201 5.47 -12.65 18.63
CA LEU A 201 5.50 -13.27 19.96
C LEU A 201 6.04 -14.71 19.99
N PRO A 202 5.57 -15.68 19.16
CA PRO A 202 6.07 -17.05 19.21
C PRO A 202 7.55 -17.14 18.85
N PHE A 203 8.04 -16.28 17.98
CA PHE A 203 9.45 -16.28 17.56
C PHE A 203 10.38 -15.68 18.63
N ILE A 204 9.93 -14.65 19.36
CA ILE A 204 10.68 -14.14 20.52
C ILE A 204 10.82 -15.19 21.61
N VAL A 205 9.78 -16.00 21.86
CA VAL A 205 9.86 -17.07 22.85
C VAL A 205 10.94 -18.08 22.47
N ILE A 206 11.03 -18.45 21.19
CA ILE A 206 12.11 -19.32 20.71
C ILE A 206 13.49 -18.68 20.94
N ASP A 207 13.65 -17.40 20.63
CA ASP A 207 14.92 -16.68 20.85
C ASP A 207 15.33 -16.70 22.33
N ILE A 208 14.39 -16.47 23.24
CA ILE A 208 14.64 -16.46 24.68
C ILE A 208 15.05 -17.84 25.18
N ILE A 209 14.35 -18.91 24.73
CA ILE A 209 14.67 -20.28 25.12
C ILE A 209 16.09 -20.66 24.64
N VAL A 210 16.40 -20.41 23.37
CA VAL A 210 17.72 -20.69 22.80
C VAL A 210 18.81 -19.91 23.52
N ALA A 211 18.57 -18.61 23.80
CA ALA A 211 19.53 -17.79 24.55
C ALA A 211 19.78 -18.33 25.96
N ALA A 212 18.73 -18.74 26.68
CA ALA A 212 18.85 -19.33 28.01
C ALA A 212 19.67 -20.63 28.00
N VAL A 213 19.44 -21.52 27.03
CA VAL A 213 20.20 -22.77 26.88
C VAL A 213 21.67 -22.48 26.58
N LEU A 214 21.98 -21.57 25.65
CA LEU A 214 23.37 -21.22 25.29
C LEU A 214 24.11 -20.62 26.49
N MET A 215 23.46 -19.75 27.26
CA MET A 215 24.05 -19.17 28.49
C MET A 215 24.31 -20.26 29.54
N ALA A 216 23.38 -21.18 29.72
CA ALA A 216 23.56 -22.30 30.70
C ALA A 216 24.72 -23.22 30.31
N MET A 217 25.01 -23.36 29.01
CA MET A 217 26.15 -24.14 28.51
C MET A 217 27.46 -23.33 28.50
N GLY A 218 27.47 -22.07 28.95
CA GLY A 218 28.64 -21.20 28.96
C GLY A 218 29.06 -20.64 27.60
N MET A 219 28.23 -20.80 26.54
CA MET A 219 28.51 -20.35 25.17
C MET A 219 28.09 -18.89 24.96
N ILE A 220 28.70 -17.96 25.71
CA ILE A 220 28.31 -16.52 25.71
C ILE A 220 28.64 -15.83 24.37
N MET A 221 29.65 -16.31 23.64
CA MET A 221 30.10 -15.68 22.40
C MET A 221 29.25 -16.02 21.16
N LEU A 222 28.39 -17.01 21.23
CA LEU A 222 27.53 -17.39 20.09
C LEU A 222 26.28 -16.53 20.03
N PRO A 223 25.99 -15.89 18.89
CA PRO A 223 24.77 -15.07 18.76
C PRO A 223 23.52 -15.98 18.76
N PRO A 224 22.63 -15.85 19.78
CA PRO A 224 21.46 -16.73 19.92
C PRO A 224 20.54 -16.73 18.70
N VAL A 225 20.42 -15.59 18.00
CA VAL A 225 19.57 -15.39 16.82
C VAL A 225 19.97 -16.34 15.67
N MET A 226 21.27 -16.61 15.51
CA MET A 226 21.75 -17.53 14.45
C MET A 226 21.40 -18.99 14.76
N ILE A 227 21.40 -19.34 16.03
CA ILE A 227 21.07 -20.71 16.47
C ILE A 227 19.54 -20.93 16.50
N SER A 228 18.77 -19.90 16.81
CA SER A 228 17.29 -19.98 16.84
C SER A 228 16.66 -20.01 15.45
N LEU A 229 17.34 -19.50 14.43
CA LEU A 229 16.79 -19.38 13.06
C LEU A 229 16.25 -20.72 12.49
N PRO A 230 16.97 -21.88 12.53
CA PRO A 230 16.44 -23.15 12.06
C PRO A 230 15.15 -23.56 12.78
N PHE A 231 15.07 -23.33 14.09
CA PHE A 231 13.89 -23.69 14.89
C PHE A 231 12.68 -22.81 14.53
N LYS A 232 12.90 -21.51 14.26
CA LYS A 232 11.86 -20.60 13.78
C LYS A 232 11.33 -21.02 12.42
N LEU A 233 12.22 -21.35 11.48
CA LEU A 233 11.82 -21.81 10.15
C LEU A 233 11.05 -23.13 10.22
N MET A 234 11.53 -24.09 11.03
CA MET A 234 10.84 -25.37 11.22
C MET A 234 9.43 -25.15 11.78
N LEU A 235 9.27 -24.36 12.84
CA LEU A 235 7.97 -24.04 13.41
C LEU A 235 7.07 -23.37 12.38
N PHE A 236 7.58 -22.39 11.63
CA PHE A 236 6.81 -21.67 10.62
C PHE A 236 6.29 -22.57 9.51
N VAL A 237 7.12 -23.53 9.05
CA VAL A 237 6.73 -24.50 8.04
C VAL A 237 5.73 -25.52 8.60
N MET A 238 5.94 -26.01 9.82
CA MET A 238 5.05 -27.01 10.45
C MET A 238 3.63 -26.50 10.66
N VAL A 239 3.45 -25.21 10.94
CA VAL A 239 2.12 -24.60 11.13
C VAL A 239 1.52 -24.06 9.82
N ASP A 240 2.16 -24.31 8.67
CA ASP A 240 1.79 -23.69 7.38
C ASP A 240 1.63 -22.17 7.50
N GLY A 241 2.66 -21.50 8.00
CA GLY A 241 2.65 -20.09 8.37
C GLY A 241 2.23 -19.15 7.24
N TRP A 242 2.62 -19.45 5.99
CA TRP A 242 2.23 -18.63 4.84
C TRP A 242 0.71 -18.62 4.62
N THR A 243 0.08 -19.78 4.62
CA THR A 243 -1.39 -19.90 4.47
C THR A 243 -2.12 -19.26 5.63
N LEU A 244 -1.66 -19.50 6.85
CA LEU A 244 -2.26 -18.94 8.06
C LEU A 244 -2.26 -17.40 8.02
N ILE A 245 -1.12 -16.80 7.70
CA ILE A 245 -0.94 -15.34 7.68
C ILE A 245 -1.69 -14.72 6.51
N THR A 246 -1.57 -15.27 5.31
CA THR A 246 -2.26 -14.75 4.13
C THR A 246 -3.77 -14.79 4.32
N SER A 247 -4.31 -15.91 4.82
CA SER A 247 -5.74 -16.04 5.10
C SER A 247 -6.20 -15.08 6.21
N GLY A 248 -5.39 -14.92 7.27
CA GLY A 248 -5.66 -13.98 8.35
C GLY A 248 -5.69 -12.52 7.87
N LEU A 249 -4.72 -12.14 7.03
CA LEU A 249 -4.66 -10.82 6.42
C LEU A 249 -5.89 -10.55 5.54
N VAL A 250 -6.21 -11.45 4.63
CA VAL A 250 -7.37 -11.28 3.73
C VAL A 250 -8.68 -11.18 4.53
N LYS A 251 -8.88 -12.09 5.51
CA LYS A 251 -10.06 -12.08 6.37
C LYS A 251 -10.18 -10.82 7.21
N SER A 252 -9.08 -10.15 7.53
CA SER A 252 -9.10 -8.90 8.30
C SER A 252 -9.71 -7.71 7.57
N PHE A 253 -9.94 -7.84 6.25
CA PHE A 253 -10.58 -6.83 5.40
C PHE A 253 -12.04 -7.16 5.04
N MET A 254 -12.48 -8.38 5.31
CA MET A 254 -13.84 -8.85 5.06
C MET A 254 -14.74 -8.58 6.27
#